data_bcb026754cbea991ae35f065cf20c24e
#
_entry.id   bcb026754cbea991ae35f065cf20c24e
#
_cell.length_a   1.000
_cell.length_b   1.000
_cell.length_c   1.000
_cell.angle_alpha   90.00
_cell.angle_beta   90.00
_cell.angle_gamma   90.00
#
_symmetry.space_group_name_H-M   'P 1'
#
loop_
_entity.id
_entity.type
_entity.pdbx_description
1 polymer ?
#
loop_
_entity_poly.entity_id
_entity_poly.type
_entity_poly.pdbx_seq_one_letter_code
_entity_poly.pdbx_strand_id
1 'polypeptide(L)'
;SGLGGDGQNLYLTTENADLVALSREDGSEVWRTSLPTEVLSSPQSNGSLVVAQTTDGKVLGFSATDGEKLWQYDGSVPVLSMRAAAAPLVGGDVVIASFASGKLIALTAASGQPMWQYEVGQPQGRTELERLVDVTGQPLVIETAVMVVGYQGKLALVDIRTGQEIWSRKASSLYSPMIGGGQIYLAAADGEIIALRGSDRREVWTQDRLAWRQLTQPMVYEDYLVVGDFEGYLHALDREDGSLVGQREFDDEGIRVPAQRLANGNLLVFGNSGKMAVFQVKPQD
;
A
#
# COMPACT_ATOMS: atom_id res chain seq x y z
N SER A 1 -0.35 12.72 6.83
CA SER A 1 -0.44 11.62 5.85
C SER A 1 0.70 11.69 4.82
N GLY A 2 0.79 10.67 3.96
CA GLY A 2 1.71 10.70 2.82
C GLY A 2 1.31 11.74 1.77
N LEU A 3 2.20 11.96 0.81
CA LEU A 3 2.01 12.89 -0.30
C LEU A 3 1.46 12.15 -1.52
N GLY A 4 0.37 12.63 -2.08
CA GLY A 4 -0.14 12.24 -3.39
C GLY A 4 0.13 13.31 -4.43
N GLY A 5 -0.17 13.03 -5.69
CA GLY A 5 0.00 14.05 -6.73
C GLY A 5 -0.43 13.59 -8.11
N ASP A 6 -0.56 14.54 -9.00
CA ASP A 6 -0.78 14.36 -10.42
C ASP A 6 0.21 15.18 -11.26
N GLY A 7 -0.08 15.45 -12.51
CA GLY A 7 0.79 16.23 -13.39
C GLY A 7 0.97 17.70 -12.99
N GLN A 8 0.06 18.26 -12.21
CA GLN A 8 0.01 19.70 -11.89
C GLN A 8 0.18 19.98 -10.40
N ASN A 9 -0.43 19.18 -9.52
CA ASN A 9 -0.51 19.45 -8.10
C ASN A 9 0.03 18.31 -7.25
N LEU A 10 0.40 18.67 -6.01
CA LEU A 10 0.67 17.75 -4.91
C LEU A 10 -0.48 17.86 -3.91
N TYR A 11 -0.90 16.72 -3.36
CA TYR A 11 -1.99 16.65 -2.40
C TYR A 11 -1.50 16.05 -1.10
N LEU A 12 -1.86 16.66 0.01
CA LEU A 12 -1.54 16.17 1.35
C LEU A 12 -2.69 16.45 2.32
N THR A 13 -2.73 15.74 3.44
CA THR A 13 -3.63 16.07 4.54
C THR A 13 -2.85 16.50 5.77
N THR A 14 -3.39 17.51 6.46
CA THR A 14 -2.78 18.11 7.65
C THR A 14 -3.30 17.46 8.93
N GLU A 15 -2.65 17.75 10.07
CA GLU A 15 -3.10 17.34 11.41
C GLU A 15 -4.47 17.91 11.78
N ASN A 16 -4.84 19.05 11.21
CA ASN A 16 -6.15 19.69 11.42
C ASN A 16 -7.23 19.08 10.54
N ALA A 17 -6.99 17.96 9.90
CA ALA A 17 -7.90 17.33 8.95
C ALA A 17 -8.27 18.23 7.76
N ASP A 18 -7.30 18.95 7.21
CA ASP A 18 -7.48 19.64 5.94
C ASP A 18 -6.84 18.85 4.80
N LEU A 19 -7.52 18.79 3.66
CA LEU A 19 -6.95 18.38 2.37
C LEU A 19 -6.44 19.62 1.67
N VAL A 20 -5.16 19.60 1.28
CA VAL A 20 -4.48 20.75 0.67
C VAL A 20 -3.92 20.35 -0.68
N ALA A 21 -4.13 21.17 -1.70
CA ALA A 21 -3.46 21.09 -2.99
C ALA A 21 -2.38 22.17 -3.08
N LEU A 22 -1.18 21.77 -3.46
CA LEU A 22 -0.04 22.65 -3.71
C LEU A 22 0.37 22.54 -5.17
N SER A 23 0.70 23.66 -5.78
CA SER A 23 1.30 23.71 -7.12
C SER A 23 2.63 22.95 -7.13
N ARG A 24 2.86 22.09 -8.12
CA ARG A 24 4.16 21.43 -8.31
C ARG A 24 5.24 22.36 -8.83
N GLU A 25 4.86 23.49 -9.39
CA GLU A 25 5.81 24.44 -9.98
C GLU A 25 6.54 25.24 -8.91
N ASP A 26 5.82 25.72 -7.89
CA ASP A 26 6.36 26.65 -6.91
C ASP A 26 5.99 26.34 -5.44
N GLY A 27 5.19 25.30 -5.20
CA GLY A 27 4.73 24.90 -3.86
C GLY A 27 3.66 25.80 -3.26
N SER A 28 3.11 26.78 -4.01
CA SER A 28 2.03 27.63 -3.54
C SER A 28 0.75 26.84 -3.30
N GLU A 29 -0.05 27.25 -2.31
CA GLU A 29 -1.34 26.65 -2.03
C GLU A 29 -2.34 27.04 -3.13
N VAL A 30 -2.92 26.03 -3.79
CA VAL A 30 -3.94 26.19 -4.82
C VAL A 30 -5.33 26.26 -4.19
N TRP A 31 -5.63 25.30 -3.31
CA TRP A 31 -6.87 25.26 -2.54
C TRP A 31 -6.69 24.44 -1.27
N ARG A 32 -7.63 24.62 -0.33
CA ARG A 32 -7.74 23.92 0.94
C ARG A 32 -9.17 23.58 1.24
N THR A 33 -9.45 22.35 1.68
CA THR A 33 -10.79 21.90 2.06
C THR A 33 -10.73 21.11 3.37
N SER A 34 -11.58 21.45 4.33
CA SER A 34 -11.65 20.74 5.61
C SER A 34 -12.36 19.41 5.46
N LEU A 35 -11.80 18.38 6.09
CA LEU A 35 -12.32 17.02 6.13
C LEU A 35 -13.08 16.77 7.44
N PRO A 36 -14.01 15.80 7.47
CA PRO A 36 -14.78 15.50 8.68
C PRO A 36 -13.93 14.87 9.78
N THR A 37 -12.82 14.21 9.44
CA THR A 37 -11.89 13.56 10.37
C THR A 37 -10.54 13.33 9.70
N GLU A 38 -9.60 12.79 10.46
CA GLU A 38 -8.23 12.50 10.05
C GLU A 38 -8.14 11.53 8.86
N VAL A 39 -7.13 11.72 8.03
CA VAL A 39 -6.74 10.85 6.91
C VAL A 39 -5.31 10.37 7.12
N LEU A 40 -5.11 9.05 7.14
CA LEU A 40 -3.79 8.45 7.33
C LEU A 40 -3.10 8.08 6.01
N SER A 41 -3.86 7.77 4.98
CA SER A 41 -3.30 7.44 3.65
C SER A 41 -3.05 8.70 2.80
N SER A 42 -2.18 8.56 1.80
CA SER A 42 -1.95 9.63 0.82
C SER A 42 -3.22 9.87 -0.02
N PRO A 43 -3.68 11.10 -0.19
CA PRO A 43 -4.69 11.41 -1.20
C PRO A 43 -4.20 11.01 -2.58
N GLN A 44 -5.11 10.58 -3.45
CA GLN A 44 -4.78 10.16 -4.82
C GLN A 44 -5.58 10.96 -5.83
N SER A 45 -4.99 11.20 -7.01
CA SER A 45 -5.63 11.99 -8.07
C SER A 45 -5.45 11.34 -9.44
N ASN A 46 -6.44 11.56 -10.32
CA ASN A 46 -6.34 11.28 -11.76
C ASN A 46 -6.23 12.55 -12.61
N GLY A 47 -6.01 13.72 -11.97
CA GLY A 47 -5.94 15.04 -12.61
C GLY A 47 -7.27 15.80 -12.66
N SER A 48 -8.41 15.15 -12.50
CA SER A 48 -9.74 15.78 -12.41
C SER A 48 -10.43 15.56 -11.08
N LEU A 49 -10.18 14.41 -10.46
CA LEU A 49 -10.72 13.98 -9.18
C LEU A 49 -9.59 13.75 -8.19
N VAL A 50 -9.73 14.24 -6.97
CA VAL A 50 -8.88 13.92 -5.81
C VAL A 50 -9.70 13.08 -4.84
N VAL A 51 -9.15 11.95 -4.38
CA VAL A 51 -9.83 11.05 -3.44
C VAL A 51 -9.01 10.95 -2.16
N ALA A 52 -9.69 11.11 -1.03
CA ALA A 52 -9.15 10.89 0.30
C ALA A 52 -10.01 9.86 1.04
N GLN A 53 -9.37 8.97 1.82
CA GLN A 53 -10.05 8.00 2.66
C GLN A 53 -9.77 8.32 4.13
N THR A 54 -10.84 8.53 4.89
CA THR A 54 -10.76 8.93 6.29
C THR A 54 -10.68 7.72 7.24
N THR A 55 -10.20 7.94 8.45
CA THR A 55 -10.04 6.89 9.48
C THR A 55 -11.36 6.30 9.95
N ASP A 56 -12.48 7.03 9.80
CA ASP A 56 -13.84 6.54 10.08
C ASP A 56 -14.48 5.82 8.88
N GLY A 57 -13.68 5.49 7.86
CA GLY A 57 -14.08 4.63 6.73
C GLY A 57 -14.85 5.34 5.62
N LYS A 58 -14.84 6.67 5.58
CA LYS A 58 -15.44 7.40 4.44
C LYS A 58 -14.43 7.51 3.31
N VAL A 59 -14.93 7.43 2.07
CA VAL A 59 -14.19 7.77 0.85
C VAL A 59 -14.81 9.03 0.28
N LEU A 60 -14.00 10.07 0.13
CA LEU A 60 -14.43 11.41 -0.26
C LEU A 60 -13.79 11.76 -1.60
N GLY A 61 -14.61 12.20 -2.56
CA GLY A 61 -14.17 12.70 -3.86
C GLY A 61 -14.29 14.21 -3.95
N PHE A 62 -13.23 14.86 -4.44
CA PHE A 62 -13.13 16.31 -4.58
C PHE A 62 -12.72 16.67 -6.00
N SER A 63 -13.16 17.82 -6.48
CA SER A 63 -12.66 18.42 -7.70
C SER A 63 -11.17 18.78 -7.55
N ALA A 64 -10.33 18.33 -8.48
CA ALA A 64 -8.91 18.66 -8.47
C ALA A 64 -8.65 20.16 -8.74
N THR A 65 -9.61 20.87 -9.34
CA THR A 65 -9.48 22.28 -9.73
C THR A 65 -9.60 23.23 -8.55
N ASP A 66 -10.58 23.00 -7.67
CA ASP A 66 -10.97 23.95 -6.63
C ASP A 66 -11.21 23.34 -5.24
N GLY A 67 -11.09 21.99 -5.12
CA GLY A 67 -11.27 21.27 -3.87
C GLY A 67 -12.74 21.14 -3.43
N GLU A 68 -13.71 21.45 -4.31
CA GLU A 68 -15.14 21.24 -4.00
C GLU A 68 -15.43 19.73 -3.79
N LYS A 69 -16.16 19.41 -2.72
CA LYS A 69 -16.59 18.03 -2.47
C LYS A 69 -17.67 17.62 -3.47
N LEU A 70 -17.35 16.63 -4.30
CA LEU A 70 -18.26 16.09 -5.32
C LEU A 70 -19.15 14.99 -4.80
N TRP A 71 -18.60 14.07 -4.00
CA TRP A 71 -19.33 12.93 -3.47
C TRP A 71 -18.67 12.36 -2.21
N GLN A 72 -19.41 11.50 -1.54
CA GLN A 72 -18.99 10.74 -0.37
C GLN A 72 -19.58 9.34 -0.43
N TYR A 73 -18.76 8.36 -0.07
CA TYR A 73 -19.16 6.98 0.22
C TYR A 73 -18.86 6.66 1.68
N ASP A 74 -19.86 6.14 2.39
CA ASP A 74 -19.73 5.75 3.80
C ASP A 74 -19.50 4.22 3.87
N GLY A 75 -18.27 3.83 4.17
CA GLY A 75 -17.87 2.44 4.40
C GLY A 75 -18.06 2.04 5.87
N SER A 76 -18.00 0.75 6.14
CA SER A 76 -18.08 0.23 7.51
C SER A 76 -16.68 0.07 8.12
N VAL A 77 -16.51 0.54 9.35
CA VAL A 77 -15.27 0.33 10.13
C VAL A 77 -15.59 -0.62 11.29
N PRO A 78 -14.81 -1.68 11.49
CA PRO A 78 -14.94 -2.57 12.64
C PRO A 78 -14.51 -1.85 13.93
N VAL A 79 -14.92 -2.38 15.07
CA VAL A 79 -14.55 -1.85 16.40
C VAL A 79 -13.03 -1.85 16.61
N LEU A 80 -12.35 -2.86 16.07
CA LEU A 80 -10.88 -3.00 16.10
C LEU A 80 -10.33 -3.05 14.68
N SER A 81 -9.37 -2.17 14.38
CA SER A 81 -8.65 -2.13 13.10
C SER A 81 -7.15 -1.90 13.34
N MET A 82 -6.32 -2.15 12.34
CA MET A 82 -4.87 -1.90 12.40
C MET A 82 -4.52 -0.40 12.40
N ARG A 83 -5.53 0.49 12.28
CA ARG A 83 -5.35 1.95 12.13
C ARG A 83 -4.36 2.32 11.02
N ALA A 84 -4.28 1.48 10.01
CA ALA A 84 -3.56 1.73 8.78
C ALA A 84 -4.57 1.83 7.64
N ALA A 85 -4.40 2.78 6.76
CA ALA A 85 -5.28 2.97 5.62
C ALA A 85 -4.45 2.85 4.33
N ALA A 86 -4.90 1.98 3.44
CA ALA A 86 -4.36 1.94 2.09
C ALA A 86 -4.76 3.19 1.32
N ALA A 87 -3.85 3.75 0.52
CA ALA A 87 -4.23 4.79 -0.41
C ALA A 87 -5.21 4.21 -1.46
N PRO A 88 -6.31 4.90 -1.79
CA PRO A 88 -7.22 4.44 -2.82
C PRO A 88 -6.54 4.44 -4.20
N LEU A 89 -6.96 3.58 -5.11
CA LEU A 89 -6.63 3.70 -6.53
C LEU A 89 -7.65 4.61 -7.20
N VAL A 90 -7.17 5.58 -7.97
CA VAL A 90 -8.03 6.51 -8.71
C VAL A 90 -7.74 6.39 -10.20
N GLY A 91 -8.63 5.71 -10.91
CA GLY A 91 -8.61 5.61 -12.37
C GLY A 91 -9.48 6.69 -13.04
N GLY A 92 -9.67 6.58 -14.36
CA GLY A 92 -10.56 7.49 -15.10
C GLY A 92 -12.02 7.36 -14.67
N ASP A 93 -12.53 6.13 -14.63
CA ASP A 93 -13.94 5.84 -14.36
C ASP A 93 -14.19 5.15 -13.01
N VAL A 94 -13.15 4.65 -12.36
CA VAL A 94 -13.25 3.82 -11.15
C VAL A 94 -12.32 4.30 -10.05
N VAL A 95 -12.83 4.29 -8.82
CA VAL A 95 -12.06 4.42 -7.58
C VAL A 95 -12.14 3.10 -6.83
N ILE A 96 -10.99 2.56 -6.41
CA ILE A 96 -10.95 1.31 -5.63
C ILE A 96 -10.38 1.62 -4.26
N ALA A 97 -11.16 1.34 -3.23
CA ALA A 97 -10.83 1.59 -1.85
C ALA A 97 -10.78 0.29 -1.03
N SER A 98 -9.79 0.19 -0.17
CA SER A 98 -9.59 -0.91 0.77
C SER A 98 -10.12 -0.53 2.15
N PHE A 99 -10.73 -1.49 2.86
CA PHE A 99 -11.35 -1.22 4.16
C PHE A 99 -10.84 -2.15 5.24
N ALA A 100 -10.79 -1.63 6.46
CA ALA A 100 -10.48 -2.37 7.68
C ALA A 100 -11.47 -3.52 7.97
N SER A 101 -12.60 -3.55 7.29
CA SER A 101 -13.55 -4.67 7.33
C SER A 101 -13.13 -5.89 6.48
N GLY A 102 -11.93 -5.87 5.89
CA GLY A 102 -11.44 -6.92 4.99
C GLY A 102 -12.02 -6.83 3.57
N LYS A 103 -12.63 -5.70 3.20
CA LYS A 103 -13.29 -5.52 1.90
C LYS A 103 -12.50 -4.62 0.96
N LEU A 104 -12.58 -4.92 -0.32
CA LEU A 104 -12.21 -4.08 -1.43
C LEU A 104 -13.48 -3.62 -2.13
N ILE A 105 -13.65 -2.32 -2.36
CA ILE A 105 -14.86 -1.76 -2.96
C ILE A 105 -14.48 -0.88 -4.14
N ALA A 106 -15.12 -1.08 -5.28
CA ALA A 106 -15.03 -0.19 -6.42
C ALA A 106 -16.22 0.76 -6.45
N LEU A 107 -15.92 2.03 -6.67
CA LEU A 107 -16.88 3.12 -6.80
C LEU A 107 -16.74 3.76 -8.17
N THR A 108 -17.83 4.30 -8.72
CA THR A 108 -17.72 5.16 -9.91
C THR A 108 -16.99 6.45 -9.56
N ALA A 109 -15.99 6.84 -10.33
CA ALA A 109 -15.22 8.05 -10.09
C ALA A 109 -16.11 9.32 -10.13
N ALA A 110 -17.13 9.34 -11.00
CA ALA A 110 -18.01 10.48 -11.20
C ALA A 110 -18.97 10.74 -10.03
N SER A 111 -19.42 9.71 -9.30
CA SER A 111 -20.51 9.85 -8.33
C SER A 111 -20.29 9.15 -6.99
N GLY A 112 -19.20 8.39 -6.83
CA GLY A 112 -18.94 7.61 -5.62
C GLY A 112 -19.92 6.45 -5.38
N GLN A 113 -20.74 6.10 -6.39
CA GLN A 113 -21.68 4.99 -6.26
C GLN A 113 -20.95 3.64 -6.32
N PRO A 114 -21.29 2.67 -5.45
CA PRO A 114 -20.64 1.37 -5.46
C PRO A 114 -21.00 0.58 -6.74
N MET A 115 -19.96 0.04 -7.38
CA MET A 115 -20.05 -0.82 -8.56
C MET A 115 -20.01 -2.29 -8.16
N TRP A 116 -19.05 -2.67 -7.36
CA TRP A 116 -18.87 -4.01 -6.82
C TRP A 116 -18.09 -3.98 -5.50
N GLN A 117 -18.20 -5.07 -4.75
CA GLN A 117 -17.37 -5.33 -3.58
C GLN A 117 -16.78 -6.74 -3.63
N TYR A 118 -15.59 -6.90 -3.04
CA TYR A 118 -14.89 -8.17 -2.94
C TYR A 118 -14.37 -8.37 -1.51
N GLU A 119 -14.52 -9.58 -0.97
CA GLU A 119 -14.04 -9.93 0.37
C GLU A 119 -12.63 -10.52 0.30
N VAL A 120 -11.64 -9.75 0.74
CA VAL A 120 -10.23 -10.13 0.85
C VAL A 120 -9.99 -10.97 2.10
N GLY A 121 -10.67 -10.66 3.17
CA GLY A 121 -10.66 -11.40 4.43
C GLY A 121 -12.02 -11.36 5.11
N GLN A 122 -12.34 -12.41 5.87
CA GLN A 122 -13.55 -12.50 6.67
C GLN A 122 -13.18 -12.63 8.15
N PRO A 123 -13.79 -11.84 9.05
CA PRO A 123 -13.59 -11.97 10.48
C PRO A 123 -13.93 -13.39 10.97
N GLN A 124 -12.94 -14.11 11.48
CA GLN A 124 -13.11 -15.47 11.98
C GLN A 124 -12.49 -15.58 13.38
N GLY A 125 -13.13 -16.34 14.28
CA GLY A 125 -12.63 -16.55 15.61
C GLY A 125 -13.60 -16.13 16.71
N ARG A 126 -13.17 -16.28 17.97
CA ARG A 126 -13.98 -16.03 19.17
C ARG A 126 -13.67 -14.71 19.86
N THR A 127 -12.45 -14.21 19.68
CA THR A 127 -11.99 -12.94 20.26
C THR A 127 -11.94 -11.85 19.19
N GLU A 128 -11.97 -10.59 19.58
CA GLU A 128 -11.84 -9.46 18.66
C GLU A 128 -10.49 -9.49 17.92
N LEU A 129 -9.43 -9.95 18.59
CA LEU A 129 -8.09 -10.07 17.96
C LEU A 129 -8.06 -11.17 16.89
N GLU A 130 -8.69 -12.32 17.13
CA GLU A 130 -8.81 -13.39 16.13
C GLU A 130 -9.67 -12.95 14.93
N ARG A 131 -10.63 -12.07 15.17
CA ARG A 131 -11.53 -11.52 14.14
C ARG A 131 -10.97 -10.31 13.41
N LEU A 132 -9.79 -9.82 13.81
CA LEU A 132 -9.15 -8.70 13.16
C LEU A 132 -8.77 -9.08 11.71
N VAL A 133 -9.43 -8.46 10.75
CA VAL A 133 -9.07 -8.49 9.34
C VAL A 133 -8.88 -7.06 8.88
N ASP A 134 -7.94 -6.83 7.96
CA ASP A 134 -7.74 -5.49 7.42
C ASP A 134 -7.11 -5.57 6.02
N VAL A 135 -7.32 -4.58 5.19
CA VAL A 135 -6.65 -4.43 3.89
C VAL A 135 -5.85 -3.13 3.93
N THR A 136 -4.65 -3.22 4.49
CA THR A 136 -3.77 -2.07 4.74
C THR A 136 -2.82 -1.77 3.58
N GLY A 137 -2.53 -2.78 2.74
CA GLY A 137 -1.73 -2.61 1.53
C GLY A 137 -2.53 -1.93 0.41
N GLN A 138 -1.89 -1.00 -0.29
CA GLN A 138 -2.49 -0.38 -1.48
C GLN A 138 -2.73 -1.45 -2.55
N PRO A 139 -3.93 -1.52 -3.14
CA PRO A 139 -4.21 -2.40 -4.27
C PRO A 139 -3.35 -2.02 -5.48
N LEU A 140 -2.92 -3.01 -6.26
CA LEU A 140 -2.07 -2.82 -7.44
C LEU A 140 -2.84 -3.18 -8.71
N VAL A 141 -2.81 -2.30 -9.70
CA VAL A 141 -3.38 -2.59 -11.01
C VAL A 141 -2.41 -3.44 -11.82
N ILE A 142 -2.90 -4.56 -12.36
CA ILE A 142 -2.18 -5.43 -13.27
C ILE A 142 -3.07 -5.64 -14.49
N GLU A 143 -2.76 -4.98 -15.58
CA GLU A 143 -3.56 -5.01 -16.82
C GLU A 143 -5.03 -4.63 -16.57
N THR A 144 -5.95 -5.60 -16.60
CA THR A 144 -7.38 -5.44 -16.37
C THR A 144 -7.84 -5.94 -15.00
N ALA A 145 -6.91 -6.22 -14.11
CA ALA A 145 -7.18 -6.76 -12.78
C ALA A 145 -6.53 -5.94 -11.67
N VAL A 146 -6.99 -6.14 -10.46
CA VAL A 146 -6.45 -5.57 -9.22
C VAL A 146 -5.90 -6.69 -8.35
N MET A 147 -4.65 -6.59 -7.97
CA MET A 147 -4.04 -7.45 -6.96
C MET A 147 -4.16 -6.78 -5.60
N VAL A 148 -4.61 -7.54 -4.62
CA VAL A 148 -4.83 -7.08 -3.25
C VAL A 148 -4.47 -8.18 -2.26
N VAL A 149 -3.97 -7.79 -1.09
CA VAL A 149 -3.74 -8.71 0.02
C VAL A 149 -4.31 -8.13 1.31
N GLY A 150 -4.84 -8.99 2.18
CA GLY A 150 -5.34 -8.62 3.50
C GLY A 150 -4.55 -9.25 4.62
N TYR A 151 -4.58 -8.59 5.77
CA TYR A 151 -4.18 -9.20 7.04
C TYR A 151 -5.23 -10.22 7.46
N GLN A 152 -4.80 -11.43 7.83
CA GLN A 152 -5.66 -12.59 8.11
C GLN A 152 -6.66 -12.90 6.98
N GLY A 153 -6.23 -12.72 5.74
CA GLY A 153 -7.05 -12.85 4.55
C GLY A 153 -6.44 -13.71 3.46
N LYS A 154 -6.41 -13.17 2.26
CA LYS A 154 -5.84 -13.80 1.07
C LYS A 154 -5.13 -12.77 0.18
N LEU A 155 -4.18 -13.24 -0.61
CA LEU A 155 -3.69 -12.55 -1.79
C LEU A 155 -4.62 -12.90 -2.94
N ALA A 156 -5.21 -11.92 -3.59
CA ALA A 156 -6.19 -12.12 -4.64
C ALA A 156 -5.91 -11.26 -5.87
N LEU A 157 -6.32 -11.76 -7.02
CA LEU A 157 -6.40 -11.03 -8.28
C LEU A 157 -7.87 -10.96 -8.68
N VAL A 158 -8.38 -9.76 -8.84
CA VAL A 158 -9.81 -9.48 -9.04
C VAL A 158 -9.98 -8.67 -10.32
N ASP A 159 -10.92 -9.03 -11.18
CA ASP A 159 -11.25 -8.25 -12.39
C ASP A 159 -11.72 -6.85 -12.00
N ILE A 160 -11.08 -5.82 -12.56
CA ILE A 160 -11.30 -4.41 -12.17
C ILE A 160 -12.71 -3.91 -12.49
N ARG A 161 -13.39 -4.49 -13.49
CA ARG A 161 -14.71 -4.05 -13.93
C ARG A 161 -15.85 -4.76 -13.21
N THR A 162 -15.64 -6.04 -12.90
CA THR A 162 -16.73 -6.92 -12.40
C THR A 162 -16.59 -7.25 -10.92
N GLY A 163 -15.40 -7.09 -10.33
CA GLY A 163 -15.12 -7.53 -8.96
C GLY A 163 -15.04 -9.06 -8.81
N GLN A 164 -15.02 -9.81 -9.92
CA GLN A 164 -14.91 -11.27 -9.86
C GLN A 164 -13.49 -11.72 -9.59
N GLU A 165 -13.36 -12.72 -8.70
CA GLU A 165 -12.08 -13.33 -8.39
C GLU A 165 -11.56 -14.10 -9.61
N ILE A 166 -10.36 -13.73 -10.09
CA ILE A 166 -9.63 -14.44 -11.13
C ILE A 166 -8.76 -15.53 -10.50
N TRP A 167 -8.16 -15.21 -9.37
CA TRP A 167 -7.28 -16.11 -8.63
C TRP A 167 -7.12 -15.65 -7.19
N SER A 168 -6.94 -16.58 -6.27
CA SER A 168 -6.55 -16.25 -4.89
C SER A 168 -5.76 -17.36 -4.24
N ARG A 169 -5.00 -17.01 -3.19
CA ARG A 169 -4.38 -17.94 -2.24
C ARG A 169 -4.46 -17.38 -0.83
N LYS A 170 -4.52 -18.24 0.17
CA LYS A 170 -4.43 -17.82 1.57
C LYS A 170 -3.09 -17.12 1.81
N ALA A 171 -3.14 -15.93 2.36
CA ALA A 171 -1.98 -15.13 2.72
C ALA A 171 -2.38 -14.10 3.79
N SER A 172 -1.41 -13.61 4.53
CA SER A 172 -1.60 -12.52 5.48
C SER A 172 -0.44 -11.54 5.33
N SER A 173 -0.73 -10.29 5.01
CA SER A 173 0.28 -9.26 4.89
C SER A 173 -0.31 -7.90 5.28
N LEU A 174 0.55 -7.02 5.80
CA LEU A 174 0.24 -5.63 6.11
C LEU A 174 0.62 -4.69 4.95
N TYR A 175 1.39 -5.17 3.98
CA TYR A 175 1.92 -4.38 2.88
C TYR A 175 1.43 -4.91 1.54
N SER A 176 1.44 -4.02 0.56
CA SER A 176 1.19 -4.38 -0.83
C SER A 176 2.20 -5.41 -1.32
N PRO A 177 1.83 -6.34 -2.21
CA PRO A 177 2.80 -7.12 -2.94
C PRO A 177 3.74 -6.22 -3.75
N MET A 178 4.97 -6.65 -3.98
CA MET A 178 5.89 -6.00 -4.91
C MET A 178 5.97 -6.84 -6.19
N ILE A 179 5.89 -6.19 -7.35
CA ILE A 179 6.00 -6.86 -8.64
C ILE A 179 7.27 -6.40 -9.33
N GLY A 180 8.07 -7.35 -9.77
CA GLY A 180 9.29 -7.03 -10.51
C GLY A 180 9.97 -8.27 -11.09
N GLY A 181 10.58 -8.13 -12.28
CA GLY A 181 11.30 -9.22 -12.93
C GLY A 181 10.48 -10.48 -13.22
N GLY A 182 9.17 -10.31 -13.48
CA GLY A 182 8.27 -11.42 -13.75
C GLY A 182 7.82 -12.20 -12.51
N GLN A 183 8.10 -11.70 -11.32
CA GLN A 183 7.72 -12.31 -10.04
C GLN A 183 6.89 -11.34 -9.19
N ILE A 184 6.15 -11.92 -8.24
CA ILE A 184 5.37 -11.23 -7.21
C ILE A 184 5.99 -11.60 -5.88
N TYR A 185 6.36 -10.61 -5.08
CA TYR A 185 6.97 -10.79 -3.77
C TYR A 185 6.04 -10.27 -2.68
N LEU A 186 5.89 -11.05 -1.63
CA LEU A 186 5.04 -10.72 -0.49
C LEU A 186 5.85 -10.88 0.80
N ALA A 187 5.91 -9.83 1.63
CA ALA A 187 6.30 -9.96 3.02
C ALA A 187 5.06 -10.32 3.83
N ALA A 188 5.02 -11.54 4.31
CA ALA A 188 3.92 -12.04 5.13
C ALA A 188 3.99 -11.46 6.56
N ALA A 189 2.84 -11.45 7.24
CA ALA A 189 2.72 -10.85 8.58
C ALA A 189 3.54 -11.56 9.66
N ASP A 190 3.91 -12.82 9.45
CA ASP A 190 4.81 -13.60 10.29
C ASP A 190 6.30 -13.41 9.96
N GLY A 191 6.60 -12.62 8.93
CA GLY A 191 7.96 -12.28 8.51
C GLY A 191 8.55 -13.22 7.46
N GLU A 192 7.77 -14.15 6.92
CA GLU A 192 8.16 -14.89 5.72
C GLU A 192 8.16 -13.97 4.50
N ILE A 193 9.09 -14.20 3.57
CA ILE A 193 9.06 -13.58 2.25
C ILE A 193 8.74 -14.67 1.23
N ILE A 194 7.69 -14.46 0.46
CA ILE A 194 7.19 -15.42 -0.52
C ILE A 194 7.37 -14.83 -1.92
N ALA A 195 7.99 -15.58 -2.82
CA ALA A 195 8.08 -15.26 -4.24
C ALA A 195 7.17 -16.16 -5.07
N LEU A 196 6.34 -15.54 -5.89
CA LEU A 196 5.46 -16.23 -6.82
C LEU A 196 5.84 -15.87 -8.25
N ARG A 197 5.74 -16.81 -9.17
CA ARG A 197 5.90 -16.55 -10.59
C ARG A 197 4.71 -15.72 -11.10
N GLY A 198 4.98 -14.63 -11.81
CA GLY A 198 3.93 -13.71 -12.29
C GLY A 198 2.96 -14.34 -13.28
N SER A 199 3.41 -15.28 -14.12
CA SER A 199 2.60 -15.88 -15.19
C SER A 199 1.54 -16.86 -14.70
N ASP A 200 1.87 -17.72 -13.73
CA ASP A 200 0.98 -18.78 -13.22
C ASP A 200 0.73 -18.72 -11.70
N ARG A 201 1.38 -17.79 -11.00
CA ARG A 201 1.29 -17.51 -9.55
C ARG A 201 1.70 -18.70 -8.69
N ARG A 202 2.48 -19.63 -9.24
CA ARG A 202 3.08 -20.72 -8.47
C ARG A 202 4.22 -20.17 -7.63
N GLU A 203 4.36 -20.73 -6.45
CA GLU A 203 5.46 -20.41 -5.54
C GLU A 203 6.79 -20.82 -6.19
N VAL A 204 7.74 -19.89 -6.15
CA VAL A 204 9.13 -20.11 -6.62
C VAL A 204 10.00 -20.47 -5.42
N TRP A 205 9.92 -19.65 -4.37
CA TRP A 205 10.62 -19.88 -3.10
C TRP A 205 9.90 -19.19 -1.95
N THR A 206 10.18 -19.63 -0.74
CA THR A 206 9.80 -18.99 0.52
C THR A 206 11.03 -18.89 1.41
N GLN A 207 11.27 -17.71 1.99
CA GLN A 207 12.34 -17.43 2.91
C GLN A 207 11.76 -17.14 4.30
N ASP A 208 12.13 -17.96 5.31
CA ASP A 208 11.62 -17.92 6.68
C ASP A 208 12.65 -17.47 7.74
N ARG A 209 13.93 -17.26 7.35
CA ARG A 209 15.01 -16.87 8.28
C ARG A 209 14.82 -15.49 8.89
N LEU A 210 13.93 -14.68 8.32
CA LEU A 210 13.56 -13.34 8.81
C LEU A 210 12.19 -13.36 9.53
N ALA A 211 11.67 -14.54 9.88
CA ALA A 211 10.40 -14.68 10.58
C ALA A 211 10.37 -13.84 11.87
N TRP A 212 9.21 -13.21 12.13
CA TRP A 212 8.91 -12.37 13.30
C TRP A 212 9.69 -11.05 13.40
N ARG A 213 10.41 -10.65 12.36
CA ARG A 213 11.17 -9.40 12.32
C ARG A 213 10.37 -8.19 11.84
N GLN A 214 9.05 -8.31 11.63
CA GLN A 214 8.16 -7.21 11.17
C GLN A 214 8.76 -6.49 9.94
N LEU A 215 8.92 -7.23 8.88
CA LEU A 215 9.56 -6.75 7.66
C LEU A 215 8.76 -5.64 6.99
N THR A 216 9.45 -4.71 6.34
CA THR A 216 8.83 -3.75 5.43
C THR A 216 8.37 -4.42 4.14
N GLN A 217 7.61 -3.70 3.31
CA GLN A 217 7.36 -4.14 1.93
C GLN A 217 8.69 -4.39 1.21
N PRO A 218 8.85 -5.52 0.51
CA PRO A 218 10.04 -5.77 -0.30
C PRO A 218 10.20 -4.72 -1.39
N MET A 219 11.44 -4.27 -1.62
CA MET A 219 11.81 -3.41 -2.73
C MET A 219 12.67 -4.20 -3.70
N VAL A 220 12.26 -4.26 -4.97
CA VAL A 220 13.07 -4.86 -6.04
C VAL A 220 14.19 -3.91 -6.45
N TYR A 221 15.42 -4.36 -6.31
CA TYR A 221 16.61 -3.62 -6.69
C TYR A 221 17.53 -4.54 -7.54
N GLU A 222 17.48 -4.38 -8.85
CA GLU A 222 18.22 -5.22 -9.81
C GLU A 222 17.95 -6.73 -9.57
N ASP A 223 18.95 -7.52 -9.22
CA ASP A 223 18.82 -8.94 -8.93
C ASP A 223 18.52 -9.25 -7.46
N TYR A 224 18.27 -8.21 -6.67
CA TYR A 224 18.04 -8.33 -5.23
C TYR A 224 16.65 -7.89 -4.81
N LEU A 225 16.20 -8.41 -3.66
CA LEU A 225 15.13 -7.83 -2.85
C LEU A 225 15.76 -7.17 -1.63
N VAL A 226 15.33 -5.96 -1.31
CA VAL A 226 15.74 -5.26 -0.10
C VAL A 226 14.53 -5.11 0.80
N VAL A 227 14.67 -5.50 2.08
CA VAL A 227 13.67 -5.31 3.13
C VAL A 227 14.34 -4.71 4.36
N GLY A 228 13.63 -3.85 5.08
CA GLY A 228 14.01 -3.40 6.42
C GLY A 228 13.25 -4.17 7.48
N ASP A 229 13.73 -4.15 8.72
CA ASP A 229 13.07 -4.78 9.85
C ASP A 229 12.94 -3.86 11.07
N PHE A 230 12.20 -4.32 12.09
CA PHE A 230 11.93 -3.54 13.29
C PHE A 230 13.17 -3.38 14.22
N GLU A 231 14.20 -4.23 14.04
CA GLU A 231 15.49 -4.08 14.75
C GLU A 231 16.45 -3.14 14.02
N GLY A 232 16.05 -2.60 12.87
CA GLY A 232 16.79 -1.60 12.12
C GLY A 232 17.81 -2.14 11.13
N TYR A 233 17.71 -3.39 10.78
CA TYR A 233 18.55 -3.98 9.73
C TYR A 233 17.91 -3.85 8.36
N LEU A 234 18.75 -3.61 7.36
CA LEU A 234 18.47 -3.81 5.95
C LEU A 234 18.99 -5.18 5.56
N HIS A 235 18.16 -5.97 4.91
CA HIS A 235 18.49 -7.27 4.37
C HIS A 235 18.40 -7.24 2.85
N ALA A 236 19.39 -7.84 2.18
CA ALA A 236 19.38 -8.09 0.74
C ALA A 236 19.25 -9.58 0.50
N LEU A 237 18.27 -9.97 -0.33
CA LEU A 237 18.03 -11.34 -0.73
C LEU A 237 18.25 -11.47 -2.24
N ASP A 238 18.80 -12.59 -2.67
CA ASP A 238 18.81 -12.95 -4.08
C ASP A 238 17.37 -13.19 -4.56
N ARG A 239 17.01 -12.64 -5.71
CA ARG A 239 15.65 -12.75 -6.24
C ARG A 239 15.35 -14.12 -6.86
N GLU A 240 16.36 -14.85 -7.28
CA GLU A 240 16.21 -16.13 -7.95
C GLU A 240 15.82 -17.24 -6.98
N ASP A 241 16.47 -17.28 -5.81
CA ASP A 241 16.30 -18.37 -4.83
C ASP A 241 15.91 -17.94 -3.42
N GLY A 242 15.84 -16.62 -3.14
CA GLY A 242 15.49 -16.07 -1.83
C GLY A 242 16.60 -16.16 -0.79
N SER A 243 17.82 -16.53 -1.16
CA SER A 243 18.94 -16.60 -0.24
C SER A 243 19.32 -15.22 0.31
N LEU A 244 19.65 -15.17 1.61
CA LEU A 244 20.13 -13.93 2.25
C LEU A 244 21.57 -13.69 1.84
N VAL A 245 21.82 -12.65 1.05
CA VAL A 245 23.14 -12.32 0.47
C VAL A 245 23.79 -11.11 1.13
N GLY A 246 23.05 -10.33 1.90
CA GLY A 246 23.59 -9.17 2.60
C GLY A 246 22.72 -8.72 3.76
N GLN A 247 23.38 -8.12 4.75
CA GLN A 247 22.72 -7.53 5.92
C GLN A 247 23.51 -6.31 6.38
N ARG A 248 22.80 -5.25 6.78
CA ARG A 248 23.41 -4.04 7.30
C ARG A 248 22.54 -3.39 8.35
N GLU A 249 23.10 -3.15 9.53
CA GLU A 249 22.47 -2.32 10.55
C GLU A 249 22.46 -0.85 10.10
N PHE A 250 21.30 -0.22 10.25
CA PHE A 250 21.07 1.15 9.80
C PHE A 250 20.54 2.05 10.92
N ASP A 251 19.52 1.62 11.66
CA ASP A 251 18.86 2.45 12.66
C ASP A 251 18.35 1.58 13.83
N ASP A 252 18.87 1.79 15.01
CA ASP A 252 18.55 1.03 16.23
C ASP A 252 17.10 1.24 16.73
N GLU A 253 16.39 2.24 16.21
CA GLU A 253 14.95 2.42 16.46
C GLU A 253 14.05 1.67 15.42
N GLY A 254 14.65 0.96 14.48
CA GLY A 254 13.95 0.15 13.50
C GLY A 254 13.71 0.84 12.16
N ILE A 255 13.22 0.05 11.20
CA ILE A 255 12.84 0.52 9.86
C ILE A 255 11.40 0.06 9.60
N ARG A 256 10.48 1.01 9.38
CA ARG A 256 9.05 0.73 9.08
C ARG A 256 8.63 1.19 7.69
N VAL A 257 9.40 2.10 7.10
CA VAL A 257 9.12 2.63 5.76
C VAL A 257 9.93 1.79 4.76
N PRO A 258 9.28 1.29 3.70
CA PRO A 258 9.99 0.57 2.64
C PRO A 258 11.07 1.44 2.01
N ALA A 259 12.21 0.84 1.65
CA ALA A 259 13.22 1.52 0.87
C ALA A 259 12.64 2.01 -0.47
N GLN A 260 13.10 3.15 -0.96
CA GLN A 260 12.64 3.74 -2.22
C GLN A 260 13.77 3.79 -3.24
N ARG A 261 13.49 3.38 -4.47
CA ARG A 261 14.43 3.51 -5.57
C ARG A 261 14.39 4.94 -6.12
N LEU A 262 15.53 5.61 -6.09
CA LEU A 262 15.70 6.94 -6.67
C LEU A 262 15.93 6.85 -8.20
N ALA A 263 15.69 7.95 -8.90
CA ALA A 263 15.88 8.04 -10.36
C ALA A 263 17.32 7.72 -10.81
N ASN A 264 18.32 7.94 -9.96
CA ASN A 264 19.72 7.59 -10.22
C ASN A 264 20.07 6.12 -9.92
N GLY A 265 19.08 5.29 -9.59
CA GLY A 265 19.24 3.88 -9.27
C GLY A 265 19.63 3.56 -7.84
N ASN A 266 19.88 4.54 -6.98
CA ASN A 266 20.21 4.31 -5.57
C ASN A 266 18.95 4.01 -4.74
N LEU A 267 19.14 3.42 -3.55
CA LEU A 267 18.08 3.20 -2.56
C LEU A 267 18.11 4.29 -1.49
N LEU A 268 16.98 4.96 -1.30
CA LEU A 268 16.74 5.86 -0.18
C LEU A 268 16.08 5.06 0.94
N VAL A 269 16.62 5.18 2.15
CA VAL A 269 16.15 4.49 3.35
C VAL A 269 15.91 5.50 4.46
N PHE A 270 14.78 5.33 5.16
CA PHE A 270 14.41 6.08 6.35
C PHE A 270 14.33 5.14 7.54
N GLY A 271 14.96 5.54 8.64
CA GLY A 271 14.83 4.90 9.94
C GLY A 271 13.81 5.60 10.84
N ASN A 272 13.36 4.91 11.88
CA ASN A 272 12.36 5.43 12.81
C ASN A 272 12.89 6.57 13.67
N SER A 273 14.21 6.67 13.88
CA SER A 273 14.87 7.81 14.55
C SER A 273 14.87 9.11 13.73
N GLY A 274 14.37 9.06 12.49
CA GLY A 274 14.49 10.15 11.52
C GLY A 274 15.78 10.11 10.70
N LYS A 275 16.62 9.10 10.88
CA LYS A 275 17.83 8.89 10.09
C LYS A 275 17.46 8.60 8.65
N MET A 276 18.17 9.25 7.72
CA MET A 276 17.99 9.07 6.29
C MET A 276 19.34 8.80 5.64
N ALA A 277 19.40 7.83 4.75
CA ALA A 277 20.61 7.55 3.96
C ALA A 277 20.29 7.02 2.57
N VAL A 278 21.28 7.14 1.69
CA VAL A 278 21.24 6.62 0.33
C VAL A 278 22.26 5.49 0.20
N PHE A 279 21.83 4.34 -0.29
CA PHE A 279 22.64 3.14 -0.45
C PHE A 279 22.73 2.71 -1.91
N GLN A 280 23.82 2.02 -2.21
CA GLN A 280 23.97 1.17 -3.39
C GLN A 280 24.16 -0.27 -2.94
N VAL A 281 23.39 -1.19 -3.49
CA VAL A 281 23.64 -2.63 -3.35
C VAL A 281 24.63 -3.00 -4.45
N LYS A 282 25.76 -3.60 -4.07
CA LYS A 282 26.78 -4.07 -5.01
C LYS A 282 27.02 -5.55 -4.75
N PRO A 283 27.23 -6.37 -5.79
CA PRO A 283 27.75 -7.72 -5.60
C PRO A 283 29.05 -7.66 -4.78
N GLN A 284 29.24 -8.62 -3.89
CA GLN A 284 30.55 -8.86 -3.30
C GLN A 284 31.40 -9.59 -4.34
N ASP A 285 32.58 -9.03 -4.65
CA ASP A 285 33.60 -9.66 -5.51
C ASP A 285 34.10 -10.98 -4.89
#